data_f6e17982a5e85d440f74274c2197ce53
#
_entry.id   f6e17982a5e85d440f74274c2197ce53
#
_cell.length_a   1.000
_cell.length_b   1.000
_cell.length_c   1.000
_cell.angle_alpha   90.00
_cell.angle_beta   90.00
_cell.angle_gamma   90.00
#
_symmetry.space_group_name_H-M   'P 1'
#
loop_
_entity.id
_entity.type
_entity.pdbx_description
1 polymer ?
#
loop_
_entity_poly.entity_id
_entity_poly.type
_entity_poly.pdbx_seq_one_letter_code
_entity_poly.pdbx_strand_id
1 'polypeptide(L)'
;IDGQYPERICSQIYSKRDLEKWFNLMSMRTSLKYVSVDKEIAGRYYQEEAIKRVCESFDEKNRRKALLVMATGSGKTRTVIALCKILLDAGWVKNILFLADRNSLVVQAKRNFVNLLPKLSCTNLVEEKDNYNARCVFSTYQTMINKIDSVKDEYGKIFSCGHFDLIICDEAHRSIYNKYKDIFNYFDAPLVGLTATPKDEIDKNTYDIFELEKGVPTYGYDLAQAVKDEYLVSYMTVETALKIPEDGLEYDNLPDDEKEQYEDTFTDD
;
A
#
# COMPACT_ATOMS: atom_id res chain seq x y z
N ILE A 1 7.91 23.07 -9.93
CA ILE A 1 8.44 23.31 -8.57
C ILE A 1 7.52 24.35 -7.96
N ASP A 2 6.68 23.91 -7.05
CA ASP A 2 5.59 24.72 -6.47
C ASP A 2 6.03 25.42 -5.16
N GLY A 3 7.25 25.14 -4.67
CA GLY A 3 7.78 25.67 -3.41
C GLY A 3 7.15 25.08 -2.14
N GLN A 4 6.21 24.14 -2.28
CA GLN A 4 5.51 23.53 -1.14
C GLN A 4 6.30 22.37 -0.52
N TYR A 5 7.04 21.64 -1.33
CA TYR A 5 7.80 20.47 -0.89
C TYR A 5 9.29 20.73 -0.95
N PRO A 6 10.09 20.11 -0.05
CA PRO A 6 11.54 20.21 -0.10
C PRO A 6 12.10 19.65 -1.41
N GLU A 7 13.29 20.09 -1.76
CA GLU A 7 14.03 19.55 -2.91
C GLU A 7 14.23 18.05 -2.76
N ARG A 8 14.13 17.34 -3.86
CA ARG A 8 14.31 15.89 -3.92
C ARG A 8 14.94 15.45 -5.23
N ILE A 9 15.63 14.34 -5.18
CA ILE A 9 16.23 13.71 -6.35
C ILE A 9 15.14 12.92 -7.07
N CYS A 10 14.97 13.19 -8.37
CA CYS A 10 14.11 12.41 -9.25
C CYS A 10 14.97 11.44 -10.07
N SER A 11 14.49 10.24 -10.29
CA SER A 11 15.20 9.20 -11.05
C SER A 11 15.40 9.55 -12.52
N GLN A 12 14.48 10.33 -13.09
CA GLN A 12 14.47 10.72 -14.50
C GLN A 12 13.82 12.09 -14.68
N ILE A 13 13.98 12.67 -15.88
CA ILE A 13 13.24 13.85 -16.31
C ILE A 13 11.79 13.46 -16.56
N TYR A 14 10.85 14.28 -16.10
CA TYR A 14 9.43 14.09 -16.36
C TYR A 14 9.10 14.14 -17.83
N SER A 15 8.23 13.25 -18.28
CA SER A 15 7.67 13.30 -19.62
C SER A 15 6.75 14.53 -19.80
N LYS A 16 6.51 14.94 -21.03
CA LYS A 16 5.52 15.99 -21.34
C LYS A 16 4.15 15.64 -20.76
N ARG A 17 3.73 14.38 -20.85
CA ARG A 17 2.47 13.86 -20.28
C ARG A 17 2.41 14.00 -18.77
N ASP A 18 3.52 13.78 -18.04
CA ASP A 18 3.59 13.97 -16.58
C ASP A 18 3.42 15.43 -16.22
N LEU A 19 4.11 16.34 -16.94
CA LEU A 19 4.03 17.77 -16.67
C LEU A 19 2.63 18.32 -16.98
N GLU A 20 2.01 17.96 -18.09
CA GLU A 20 0.64 18.36 -18.44
C GLU A 20 -0.36 17.87 -17.37
N LYS A 21 -0.22 16.61 -16.91
CA LYS A 21 -1.03 16.06 -15.83
C LYS A 21 -0.85 16.88 -14.54
N TRP A 22 0.36 17.19 -14.17
CA TRP A 22 0.68 17.95 -12.98
C TRP A 22 0.11 19.36 -13.00
N PHE A 23 0.28 20.09 -14.12
CA PHE A 23 -0.31 21.43 -14.27
C PHE A 23 -1.83 21.39 -14.11
N ASN A 24 -2.49 20.39 -14.70
CA ASN A 24 -3.93 20.20 -14.55
C ASN A 24 -4.33 19.90 -13.08
N LEU A 25 -3.61 19.02 -12.40
CA LEU A 25 -3.87 18.73 -10.98
C LEU A 25 -3.67 19.98 -10.10
N MET A 26 -2.57 20.72 -10.30
CA MET A 26 -2.31 21.94 -9.54
C MET A 26 -3.41 22.99 -9.68
N SER A 27 -4.02 23.12 -10.86
CA SER A 27 -5.10 24.06 -11.11
C SER A 27 -6.44 23.66 -10.46
N MET A 28 -6.62 22.35 -10.21
CA MET A 28 -7.86 21.79 -9.63
C MET A 28 -7.76 21.45 -8.15
N ARG A 29 -6.56 21.49 -7.60
CA ARG A 29 -6.25 21.06 -6.24
C ARG A 29 -6.93 21.94 -5.20
N THR A 30 -7.68 21.31 -4.31
CA THR A 30 -8.32 21.96 -3.17
C THR A 30 -7.72 21.48 -1.86
N SER A 31 -7.87 22.28 -0.77
CA SER A 31 -7.36 21.91 0.55
C SER A 31 -8.03 20.64 1.08
N LEU A 32 -7.25 19.81 1.75
CA LEU A 32 -7.71 18.59 2.42
C LEU A 32 -8.22 18.84 3.85
N LYS A 33 -8.15 20.07 4.32
CA LYS A 33 -8.51 20.43 5.71
C LYS A 33 -9.98 20.19 6.07
N TYR A 34 -10.87 20.41 5.10
CA TYR A 34 -12.32 20.35 5.33
C TYR A 34 -13.00 19.21 4.58
N VAL A 35 -12.24 18.20 4.17
CA VAL A 35 -12.81 17.04 3.47
C VAL A 35 -13.66 16.19 4.41
N SER A 36 -14.78 15.70 3.90
CA SER A 36 -15.63 14.74 4.60
C SER A 36 -15.31 13.33 4.13
N VAL A 37 -15.20 12.42 5.08
CA VAL A 37 -15.03 10.99 4.78
C VAL A 37 -16.36 10.39 4.36
N ASP A 38 -16.35 9.62 3.29
CA ASP A 38 -17.53 8.85 2.86
C ASP A 38 -17.78 7.69 3.83
N LYS A 39 -18.84 7.81 4.63
CA LYS A 39 -19.17 6.86 5.69
C LYS A 39 -19.63 5.49 5.18
N GLU A 40 -20.08 5.39 3.94
CA GLU A 40 -20.39 4.10 3.32
C GLU A 40 -19.12 3.29 3.03
N ILE A 41 -18.01 4.00 2.78
CA ILE A 41 -16.69 3.38 2.56
C ILE A 41 -15.96 3.16 3.89
N ALA A 42 -15.83 4.19 4.73
CA ALA A 42 -15.09 4.18 5.99
C ALA A 42 -15.84 4.95 7.06
N GLY A 43 -16.78 4.28 7.73
CA GLY A 43 -17.69 4.90 8.70
C GLY A 43 -17.31 4.73 10.17
N ARG A 44 -16.20 4.05 10.48
CA ARG A 44 -15.73 3.89 11.85
C ARG A 44 -14.85 5.06 12.25
N TYR A 45 -15.00 5.56 13.48
CA TYR A 45 -14.30 6.78 13.93
C TYR A 45 -12.78 6.73 13.73
N TYR A 46 -12.14 5.59 14.01
CA TYR A 46 -10.70 5.43 13.85
C TYR A 46 -10.25 5.43 12.37
N GLN A 47 -11.14 5.02 11.45
CA GLN A 47 -10.87 5.11 10.01
C GLN A 47 -10.92 6.57 9.55
N GLU A 48 -11.92 7.32 10.03
CA GLU A 48 -12.02 8.76 9.77
C GLU A 48 -10.80 9.51 10.32
N GLU A 49 -10.36 9.17 11.55
CA GLU A 49 -9.17 9.79 12.15
C GLU A 49 -7.90 9.44 11.38
N ALA A 50 -7.71 8.17 10.97
CA ALA A 50 -6.58 7.77 10.14
C ALA A 50 -6.50 8.60 8.84
N ILE A 51 -7.61 8.76 8.15
CA ILE A 51 -7.70 9.54 6.93
C ILE A 51 -7.37 11.01 7.19
N LYS A 52 -7.93 11.62 8.23
CA LYS A 52 -7.62 13.01 8.61
C LYS A 52 -6.14 13.20 8.88
N ARG A 53 -5.49 12.29 9.61
CA ARG A 53 -4.04 12.35 9.89
C ARG A 53 -3.18 12.30 8.63
N VAL A 54 -3.57 11.49 7.64
CA VAL A 54 -2.88 11.48 6.35
C VAL A 54 -3.10 12.79 5.59
N CYS A 55 -4.34 13.30 5.55
CA CYS A 55 -4.66 14.57 4.92
C CYS A 55 -3.89 15.75 5.55
N GLU A 56 -3.85 15.84 6.89
CA GLU A 56 -3.04 16.83 7.61
C GLU A 56 -1.54 16.68 7.29
N SER A 57 -1.05 15.44 7.23
CA SER A 57 0.36 15.17 6.89
C SER A 57 0.72 15.70 5.50
N PHE A 58 -0.16 15.51 4.52
CA PHE A 58 0.08 15.92 3.15
C PHE A 58 -0.13 17.42 2.93
N ASP A 59 -1.25 17.98 3.40
CA ASP A 59 -1.65 19.36 3.11
C ASP A 59 -1.03 20.39 4.06
N GLU A 60 -1.06 20.15 5.38
CA GLU A 60 -0.59 21.11 6.36
C GLU A 60 0.91 20.97 6.68
N LYS A 61 1.42 19.73 6.73
CA LYS A 61 2.82 19.47 7.09
C LYS A 61 3.73 19.30 5.87
N ASN A 62 3.17 19.38 4.67
CA ASN A 62 3.88 19.21 3.39
C ASN A 62 4.72 17.91 3.32
N ARG A 63 4.27 16.85 4.00
CA ARG A 63 4.91 15.53 3.94
C ARG A 63 4.41 14.77 2.72
N ARG A 64 5.24 13.88 2.23
CA ARG A 64 4.90 13.02 1.07
C ARG A 64 4.76 11.55 1.45
N LYS A 65 4.93 11.22 2.72
CA LYS A 65 4.90 9.85 3.21
C LYS A 65 4.04 9.74 4.45
N ALA A 66 3.26 8.68 4.53
CA ALA A 66 2.41 8.38 5.68
C ALA A 66 2.40 6.87 5.95
N LEU A 67 2.44 6.48 7.22
CA LEU A 67 2.36 5.09 7.66
C LEU A 67 1.14 4.90 8.55
N LEU A 68 0.25 4.00 8.16
CA LEU A 68 -0.92 3.59 8.91
C LEU A 68 -0.67 2.21 9.53
N VAL A 69 -0.60 2.17 10.85
CA VAL A 69 -0.47 0.92 11.63
C VAL A 69 -1.85 0.57 12.16
N MET A 70 -2.50 -0.42 11.57
CA MET A 70 -3.87 -0.77 11.91
C MET A 70 -4.02 -2.29 12.03
N ALA A 71 -4.66 -2.77 13.08
CA ALA A 71 -4.88 -4.19 13.32
C ALA A 71 -5.51 -4.92 12.13
N THR A 72 -5.19 -6.21 11.98
CA THR A 72 -5.87 -7.06 10.98
C THR A 72 -7.37 -7.09 11.29
N GLY A 73 -8.22 -7.00 10.24
CA GLY A 73 -9.67 -6.95 10.41
C GLY A 73 -10.24 -5.57 10.75
N SER A 74 -9.42 -4.55 11.05
CA SER A 74 -9.89 -3.18 11.33
C SER A 74 -10.39 -2.44 10.09
N GLY A 75 -10.16 -2.99 8.88
CA GLY A 75 -10.60 -2.38 7.63
C GLY A 75 -9.58 -1.45 6.97
N LYS A 76 -8.27 -1.73 7.09
CA LYS A 76 -7.18 -1.01 6.40
C LYS A 76 -7.49 -0.66 4.96
N THR A 77 -7.93 -1.66 4.18
CA THR A 77 -8.25 -1.48 2.76
C THR A 77 -9.38 -0.48 2.54
N ARG A 78 -10.46 -0.52 3.36
CA ARG A 78 -11.56 0.45 3.27
C ARG A 78 -11.10 1.86 3.63
N THR A 79 -10.25 2.00 4.64
CA THR A 79 -9.65 3.29 5.04
C THR A 79 -8.88 3.91 3.87
N VAL A 80 -8.05 3.12 3.22
CA VAL A 80 -7.27 3.60 2.07
C VAL A 80 -8.13 3.90 0.84
N ILE A 81 -9.19 3.13 0.58
CA ILE A 81 -10.12 3.43 -0.52
C ILE A 81 -10.82 4.77 -0.30
N ALA A 82 -11.27 5.05 0.94
CA ALA A 82 -11.87 6.33 1.29
C ALA A 82 -10.87 7.50 1.17
N LEU A 83 -9.61 7.30 1.60
CA LEU A 83 -8.53 8.24 1.39
C LEU A 83 -8.31 8.51 -0.11
N CYS A 84 -8.23 7.47 -0.93
CA CYS A 84 -8.08 7.62 -2.38
C CYS A 84 -9.22 8.42 -2.99
N LYS A 85 -10.47 8.16 -2.58
CA LYS A 85 -11.63 8.94 -3.03
C LYS A 85 -11.45 10.42 -2.73
N ILE A 86 -11.07 10.77 -1.51
CA ILE A 86 -10.83 12.16 -1.10
C ILE A 86 -9.74 12.80 -1.95
N LEU A 87 -8.60 12.15 -2.12
CA LEU A 87 -7.47 12.69 -2.89
C LEU A 87 -7.80 12.85 -4.38
N LEU A 88 -8.62 11.93 -4.95
CA LEU A 88 -9.11 12.03 -6.31
C LEU A 88 -10.11 13.20 -6.47
N ASP A 89 -11.06 13.33 -5.57
CA ASP A 89 -12.11 14.35 -5.61
C ASP A 89 -11.54 15.76 -5.36
N ALA A 90 -10.51 15.86 -4.50
CA ALA A 90 -9.82 17.12 -4.20
C ALA A 90 -8.72 17.50 -5.23
N GLY A 91 -8.56 16.74 -6.31
CA GLY A 91 -7.59 17.03 -7.37
C GLY A 91 -6.12 16.83 -6.99
N TRP A 92 -5.84 16.09 -5.94
CA TRP A 92 -4.47 15.78 -5.51
C TRP A 92 -3.85 14.64 -6.30
N VAL A 93 -4.67 13.70 -6.76
CA VAL A 93 -4.26 12.45 -7.37
C VAL A 93 -5.11 12.18 -8.60
N LYS A 94 -4.47 11.68 -9.65
CA LYS A 94 -5.13 11.16 -10.84
C LYS A 94 -4.83 9.68 -11.03
N ASN A 95 -3.57 9.28 -10.92
CA ASN A 95 -3.12 7.91 -11.14
C ASN A 95 -2.58 7.32 -9.83
N ILE A 96 -3.05 6.13 -9.48
CA ILE A 96 -2.73 5.43 -8.23
C ILE A 96 -2.03 4.12 -8.58
N LEU A 97 -0.96 3.80 -7.83
CA LEU A 97 -0.34 2.48 -7.81
C LEU A 97 -0.61 1.80 -6.46
N PHE A 98 -1.21 0.63 -6.49
CA PHE A 98 -1.39 -0.22 -5.31
C PHE A 98 -0.47 -1.43 -5.42
N LEU A 99 0.39 -1.61 -4.41
CA LEU A 99 1.36 -2.69 -4.34
C LEU A 99 1.06 -3.62 -3.16
N ALA A 100 1.09 -4.93 -3.42
CA ALA A 100 1.02 -5.96 -2.40
C ALA A 100 2.04 -7.07 -2.70
N ASP A 101 2.36 -7.88 -1.70
CA ASP A 101 3.36 -8.95 -1.83
C ASP A 101 2.85 -10.11 -2.69
N ARG A 102 1.57 -10.47 -2.54
CA ARG A 102 0.97 -11.66 -3.19
C ARG A 102 -0.17 -11.29 -4.12
N ASN A 103 -0.31 -12.07 -5.21
CA ASN A 103 -1.38 -11.84 -6.19
C ASN A 103 -2.79 -11.93 -5.56
N SER A 104 -3.01 -12.83 -4.61
CA SER A 104 -4.30 -12.93 -3.89
C SER A 104 -4.70 -11.61 -3.22
N LEU A 105 -3.75 -10.91 -2.59
CA LEU A 105 -3.99 -9.58 -1.98
C LEU A 105 -4.26 -8.52 -3.05
N VAL A 106 -3.54 -8.55 -4.17
CA VAL A 106 -3.75 -7.67 -5.33
C VAL A 106 -5.18 -7.81 -5.87
N VAL A 107 -5.62 -9.06 -6.10
CA VAL A 107 -6.98 -9.37 -6.60
C VAL A 107 -8.04 -8.90 -5.60
N GLN A 108 -7.85 -9.19 -4.32
CA GLN A 108 -8.77 -8.76 -3.26
C GLN A 108 -8.87 -7.23 -3.17
N ALA A 109 -7.73 -6.54 -3.21
CA ALA A 109 -7.70 -5.08 -3.18
C ALA A 109 -8.41 -4.49 -4.41
N LYS A 110 -8.07 -4.94 -5.63
CA LYS A 110 -8.76 -4.52 -6.87
C LYS A 110 -10.26 -4.69 -6.76
N ARG A 111 -10.73 -5.87 -6.32
CA ARG A 111 -12.17 -6.15 -6.15
C ARG A 111 -12.84 -5.14 -5.21
N ASN A 112 -12.19 -4.81 -4.09
CA ASN A 112 -12.73 -3.85 -3.13
C ASN A 112 -12.78 -2.43 -3.73
N PHE A 113 -11.75 -2.01 -4.47
CA PHE A 113 -11.73 -0.71 -5.16
C PHE A 113 -12.84 -0.62 -6.21
N VAL A 114 -13.00 -1.62 -7.06
CA VAL A 114 -14.06 -1.66 -8.09
C VAL A 114 -15.44 -1.57 -7.47
N ASN A 115 -15.68 -2.28 -6.36
CA ASN A 115 -16.96 -2.26 -5.68
C ASN A 115 -17.28 -0.92 -5.01
N LEU A 116 -16.28 -0.26 -4.40
CA LEU A 116 -16.48 0.95 -3.61
C LEU A 116 -16.24 2.24 -4.42
N LEU A 117 -15.47 2.16 -5.51
CA LEU A 117 -15.20 3.26 -6.44
C LEU A 117 -15.48 2.84 -7.90
N PRO A 118 -16.74 2.57 -8.27
CA PRO A 118 -17.07 1.98 -9.57
C PRO A 118 -16.74 2.87 -10.77
N LYS A 119 -16.53 4.16 -10.56
CA LYS A 119 -16.13 5.12 -11.61
C LYS A 119 -14.60 5.16 -11.81
N LEU A 120 -13.81 4.53 -10.95
CA LEU A 120 -12.37 4.47 -11.06
C LEU A 120 -11.97 3.27 -11.94
N SER A 121 -11.29 3.52 -13.05
CA SER A 121 -10.75 2.45 -13.88
C SER A 121 -9.61 1.73 -13.15
N CYS A 122 -9.70 0.42 -13.05
CA CYS A 122 -8.78 -0.43 -12.29
C CYS A 122 -8.23 -1.54 -13.18
N THR A 123 -6.93 -1.83 -13.08
CA THR A 123 -6.28 -2.97 -13.75
C THR A 123 -5.38 -3.73 -12.78
N ASN A 124 -5.26 -5.04 -12.96
CA ASN A 124 -4.28 -5.90 -12.27
C ASN A 124 -3.21 -6.33 -13.27
N LEU A 125 -2.00 -5.82 -13.13
CA LEU A 125 -0.89 -6.10 -14.06
C LEU A 125 -0.38 -7.55 -13.99
N VAL A 126 -0.76 -8.31 -12.99
CA VAL A 126 -0.41 -9.73 -12.89
C VAL A 126 -1.29 -10.56 -13.84
N GLU A 127 -2.57 -10.22 -13.93
CA GLU A 127 -3.56 -10.95 -14.73
C GLU A 127 -3.82 -10.28 -16.08
N GLU A 128 -4.00 -8.95 -16.09
CA GLU A 128 -4.32 -8.14 -17.27
C GLU A 128 -3.04 -7.45 -17.77
N LYS A 129 -2.15 -8.18 -18.40
CA LYS A 129 -0.78 -7.73 -18.73
C LYS A 129 -0.70 -6.52 -19.67
N ASP A 130 -1.73 -6.25 -20.44
CA ASP A 130 -1.70 -5.24 -21.52
C ASP A 130 -2.59 -4.02 -21.26
N ASN A 131 -3.28 -3.93 -20.13
CA ASN A 131 -4.14 -2.81 -19.78
C ASN A 131 -3.41 -1.79 -18.88
N TYR A 132 -2.58 -0.93 -19.48
CA TYR A 132 -1.77 0.06 -18.77
C TYR A 132 -2.45 1.43 -18.57
N ASN A 133 -3.62 1.66 -19.17
CA ASN A 133 -4.28 2.97 -19.20
C ASN A 133 -5.25 3.21 -18.03
N ALA A 134 -5.36 2.27 -17.10
CA ALA A 134 -6.22 2.42 -15.95
C ALA A 134 -5.66 3.46 -14.97
N ARG A 135 -6.56 4.22 -14.32
CA ARG A 135 -6.20 5.22 -13.32
C ARG A 135 -5.71 4.61 -12.00
N CYS A 136 -6.15 3.40 -11.68
CA CYS A 136 -5.66 2.65 -10.52
C CYS A 136 -5.06 1.33 -11.01
N VAL A 137 -3.75 1.21 -10.81
CA VAL A 137 -2.96 0.05 -11.21
C VAL A 137 -2.64 -0.77 -9.98
N PHE A 138 -3.04 -2.04 -9.99
CA PHE A 138 -2.74 -3.02 -8.94
C PHE A 138 -1.66 -3.96 -9.43
N SER A 139 -0.66 -4.21 -8.60
CA SER A 139 0.46 -5.08 -8.97
C SER A 139 1.10 -5.71 -7.73
N THR A 140 1.77 -6.84 -7.94
CA THR A 140 2.78 -7.26 -6.97
C THR A 140 4.03 -6.42 -7.14
N TYR A 141 4.84 -6.31 -6.08
CA TYR A 141 6.12 -5.61 -6.13
C TYR A 141 7.02 -6.19 -7.23
N GLN A 142 7.07 -7.53 -7.34
CA GLN A 142 7.90 -8.21 -8.35
C GLN A 142 7.44 -7.92 -9.78
N THR A 143 6.13 -7.93 -10.03
CA THR A 143 5.60 -7.60 -11.36
C THR A 143 5.89 -6.15 -11.73
N MET A 144 5.71 -5.21 -10.79
CA MET A 144 5.95 -3.79 -11.06
C MET A 144 7.42 -3.51 -11.38
N ILE A 145 8.39 -4.04 -10.61
CA ILE A 145 9.80 -3.80 -10.88
C ILE A 145 10.22 -4.27 -12.28
N ASN A 146 9.65 -5.40 -12.73
CA ASN A 146 9.91 -5.93 -14.07
C ASN A 146 9.25 -5.10 -15.19
N LYS A 147 8.24 -4.30 -14.85
CA LYS A 147 7.44 -3.51 -15.82
C LYS A 147 7.91 -2.07 -15.98
N ILE A 148 8.61 -1.50 -15.01
CA ILE A 148 9.04 -0.09 -15.01
C ILE A 148 9.75 0.30 -16.31
N ASP A 149 10.67 -0.55 -16.80
CA ASP A 149 11.49 -0.24 -17.97
C ASP A 149 11.04 -0.93 -19.26
N SER A 150 10.21 -1.98 -19.15
CA SER A 150 9.87 -2.86 -20.27
C SER A 150 8.66 -2.37 -21.07
N VAL A 151 7.75 -1.63 -20.45
CA VAL A 151 6.49 -1.22 -21.09
C VAL A 151 6.64 0.16 -21.73
N LYS A 152 6.50 0.21 -23.05
CA LYS A 152 6.65 1.44 -23.85
C LYS A 152 5.52 1.58 -24.87
N ASP A 153 5.17 2.81 -25.18
CA ASP A 153 4.31 3.20 -26.31
C ASP A 153 5.07 4.10 -27.29
N GLU A 154 4.39 4.67 -28.28
CA GLU A 154 4.97 5.57 -29.27
C GLU A 154 5.59 6.86 -28.67
N TYR A 155 5.21 7.21 -27.45
CA TYR A 155 5.68 8.39 -26.70
C TYR A 155 6.80 8.06 -25.69
N GLY A 156 7.19 6.81 -25.57
CA GLY A 156 8.24 6.33 -24.66
C GLY A 156 7.73 5.39 -23.56
N LYS A 157 8.32 5.47 -22.34
CA LYS A 157 7.88 4.61 -21.24
C LYS A 157 6.47 5.00 -20.77
N ILE A 158 5.57 4.01 -20.68
CA ILE A 158 4.22 4.22 -20.14
C ILE A 158 4.31 4.59 -18.65
N PHE A 159 5.12 3.85 -17.89
CA PHE A 159 5.37 4.12 -16.49
C PHE A 159 6.60 5.02 -16.31
N SER A 160 6.46 6.31 -16.71
CA SER A 160 7.46 7.34 -16.42
C SER A 160 7.56 7.61 -14.90
N CYS A 161 8.63 8.26 -14.45
CA CYS A 161 8.83 8.56 -13.02
C CYS A 161 7.70 9.40 -12.40
N GLY A 162 7.00 10.20 -13.20
CA GLY A 162 5.84 11.00 -12.79
C GLY A 162 4.49 10.38 -13.12
N HIS A 163 4.43 9.12 -13.56
CA HIS A 163 3.17 8.49 -13.99
C HIS A 163 2.14 8.40 -12.85
N PHE A 164 2.55 7.97 -11.69
CA PHE A 164 1.69 7.84 -10.52
C PHE A 164 1.75 9.08 -9.64
N ASP A 165 0.62 9.43 -9.03
CA ASP A 165 0.48 10.57 -8.11
C ASP A 165 0.30 10.09 -6.66
N LEU A 166 0.12 8.79 -6.45
CA LEU A 166 0.05 8.12 -5.16
C LEU A 166 0.49 6.67 -5.30
N ILE A 167 1.33 6.23 -4.37
CA ILE A 167 1.68 4.81 -4.20
C ILE A 167 1.14 4.34 -2.86
N ILE A 168 0.44 3.22 -2.87
CA ILE A 168 -0.04 2.53 -1.68
C ILE A 168 0.73 1.22 -1.56
N CYS A 169 1.33 1.00 -0.40
CA CYS A 169 2.07 -0.21 -0.08
C CYS A 169 1.31 -0.98 1.00
N ASP A 170 0.77 -2.12 0.64
CA ASP A 170 0.24 -3.07 1.63
C ASP A 170 1.39 -3.91 2.21
N GLU A 171 1.29 -4.23 3.49
CA GLU A 171 2.35 -4.87 4.29
C GLU A 171 3.69 -4.12 4.21
N ALA A 172 3.65 -2.81 4.51
CA ALA A 172 4.79 -1.90 4.43
C ALA A 172 5.82 -2.14 5.54
N HIS A 173 6.54 -3.25 5.46
CA HIS A 173 7.62 -3.61 6.38
C HIS A 173 8.98 -3.69 5.67
N ARG A 174 10.08 -3.70 6.45
CA ARG A 174 11.46 -3.56 5.98
C ARG A 174 11.85 -4.49 4.84
N SER A 175 11.47 -5.77 4.90
CA SER A 175 11.88 -6.76 3.89
C SER A 175 11.38 -6.40 2.51
N ILE A 176 10.14 -5.92 2.41
CA ILE A 176 9.54 -5.44 1.16
C ILE A 176 10.31 -4.22 0.62
N TYR A 177 10.58 -3.24 1.49
CA TYR A 177 11.28 -2.04 1.04
C TYR A 177 12.71 -2.34 0.57
N ASN A 178 13.48 -3.10 1.33
CA ASN A 178 14.87 -3.43 0.97
C ASN A 178 14.95 -4.17 -0.37
N LYS A 179 14.01 -5.10 -0.61
CA LYS A 179 13.97 -5.89 -1.84
C LYS A 179 13.52 -5.07 -3.06
N TYR A 180 12.59 -4.12 -2.86
CA TYR A 180 11.95 -3.39 -3.95
C TYR A 180 12.17 -1.87 -3.89
N LYS A 181 13.25 -1.44 -3.26
CA LYS A 181 13.64 -0.03 -3.10
C LYS A 181 13.64 0.74 -4.41
N ASP A 182 14.00 0.08 -5.51
CA ASP A 182 14.10 0.73 -6.82
C ASP A 182 12.74 1.22 -7.33
N ILE A 183 11.62 0.58 -6.96
CA ILE A 183 10.28 1.07 -7.29
C ILE A 183 10.05 2.44 -6.65
N PHE A 184 10.38 2.57 -5.36
CA PHE A 184 10.15 3.80 -4.58
C PHE A 184 11.12 4.92 -4.94
N ASN A 185 12.32 4.57 -5.40
CA ASN A 185 13.29 5.54 -5.92
C ASN A 185 12.95 5.98 -7.35
N TYR A 186 12.28 5.13 -8.11
CA TYR A 186 11.94 5.41 -9.50
C TYR A 186 10.77 6.39 -9.60
N PHE A 187 9.65 6.12 -8.92
CA PHE A 187 8.46 6.96 -8.98
C PHE A 187 8.52 8.14 -8.02
N ASP A 188 8.33 9.34 -8.53
CA ASP A 188 8.21 10.55 -7.70
C ASP A 188 6.75 10.78 -7.29
N ALA A 189 6.25 9.95 -6.38
CA ALA A 189 4.89 10.00 -5.87
C ALA A 189 4.84 9.98 -4.34
N PRO A 190 3.85 10.61 -3.71
CA PRO A 190 3.52 10.37 -2.30
C PRO A 190 3.30 8.89 -2.01
N LEU A 191 3.69 8.46 -0.80
CA LEU A 191 3.67 7.08 -0.36
C LEU A 191 2.78 6.91 0.87
N VAL A 192 1.85 5.96 0.82
CA VAL A 192 1.06 5.53 1.97
C VAL A 192 1.34 4.07 2.24
N GLY A 193 1.94 3.78 3.39
CA GLY A 193 2.18 2.42 3.86
C GLY A 193 1.06 1.94 4.78
N LEU A 194 0.68 0.68 4.62
CA LEU A 194 -0.24 -0.04 5.48
C LEU A 194 0.48 -1.20 6.13
N THR A 195 0.32 -1.38 7.44
CA THR A 195 0.82 -2.57 8.13
C THR A 195 -0.08 -2.94 9.29
N ALA A 196 -0.13 -4.23 9.60
CA ALA A 196 -0.76 -4.74 10.82
C ALA A 196 0.24 -4.95 11.96
N THR A 197 1.54 -4.91 11.68
CA THR A 197 2.59 -5.07 12.68
C THR A 197 2.44 -4.00 13.77
N PRO A 198 2.39 -4.36 15.05
CA PRO A 198 2.31 -3.39 16.14
C PRO A 198 3.42 -2.34 16.07
N LYS A 199 3.10 -1.09 16.40
CA LYS A 199 4.03 0.05 16.26
C LYS A 199 5.38 -0.16 16.95
N ASP A 200 5.38 -0.87 18.08
CA ASP A 200 6.58 -1.13 18.88
C ASP A 200 7.45 -2.26 18.30
N GLU A 201 6.88 -3.10 17.44
CA GLU A 201 7.55 -4.20 16.74
C GLU A 201 8.05 -3.78 15.35
N ILE A 202 7.64 -2.61 14.85
CA ILE A 202 8.08 -2.10 13.57
C ILE A 202 9.56 -1.72 13.66
N ASP A 203 10.35 -2.24 12.72
CA ASP A 203 11.76 -1.93 12.59
C ASP A 203 11.99 -0.42 12.40
N LYS A 204 13.03 0.11 13.05
CA LYS A 204 13.44 1.51 12.91
C LYS A 204 13.59 1.93 11.45
N ASN A 205 14.14 1.07 10.59
CA ASN A 205 14.33 1.38 9.18
C ASN A 205 13.02 1.60 8.43
N THR A 206 11.91 0.96 8.84
CA THR A 206 10.59 1.23 8.27
C THR A 206 10.14 2.65 8.59
N TYR A 207 10.33 3.11 9.84
CA TYR A 207 10.06 4.51 10.20
C TYR A 207 10.93 5.49 9.43
N ASP A 208 12.22 5.21 9.26
CA ASP A 208 13.14 6.05 8.47
C ASP A 208 12.69 6.17 7.01
N ILE A 209 12.16 5.08 6.40
CA ILE A 209 11.60 5.09 5.05
C ILE A 209 10.45 6.08 4.93
N PHE A 210 9.57 6.11 5.94
CA PHE A 210 8.41 7.00 5.97
C PHE A 210 8.73 8.38 6.56
N GLU A 211 10.01 8.66 6.88
CA GLU A 211 10.47 9.93 7.46
C GLU A 211 9.75 10.24 8.78
N LEU A 212 9.56 9.19 9.59
CA LEU A 212 8.85 9.25 10.87
C LEU A 212 9.79 8.90 12.03
N GLU A 213 9.49 9.43 13.21
CA GLU A 213 10.14 9.03 14.45
C GLU A 213 9.76 7.60 14.82
N LYS A 214 10.74 6.83 15.32
CA LYS A 214 10.52 5.44 15.73
C LYS A 214 9.40 5.35 16.77
N GLY A 215 8.45 4.46 16.54
CA GLY A 215 7.29 4.26 17.42
C GLY A 215 6.15 5.28 17.20
N VAL A 216 6.32 6.24 16.30
CA VAL A 216 5.33 7.29 16.03
C VAL A 216 4.86 7.21 14.57
N PRO A 217 3.96 6.29 14.22
CA PRO A 217 3.35 6.26 12.88
C PRO A 217 2.48 7.50 12.64
N THR A 218 2.12 7.75 11.39
CA THR A 218 1.15 8.82 11.06
C THR A 218 -0.18 8.59 11.78
N TYR A 219 -0.59 7.32 11.88
CA TYR A 219 -1.72 6.90 12.71
C TYR A 219 -1.54 5.44 13.16
N GLY A 220 -1.93 5.16 14.41
CA GLY A 220 -1.88 3.83 15.01
C GLY A 220 -3.23 3.44 15.60
N TYR A 221 -3.71 2.23 15.27
CA TYR A 221 -4.91 1.61 15.85
C TYR A 221 -4.64 0.12 16.03
N ASP A 222 -4.15 -0.25 17.20
CA ASP A 222 -3.73 -1.60 17.51
C ASP A 222 -4.91 -2.51 17.90
N LEU A 223 -4.62 -3.80 18.05
CA LEU A 223 -5.63 -4.80 18.39
C LEU A 223 -6.21 -4.56 19.79
N ALA A 224 -5.41 -4.16 20.77
CA ALA A 224 -5.88 -3.92 22.13
C ALA A 224 -6.93 -2.80 22.17
N GLN A 225 -6.67 -1.71 21.43
CA GLN A 225 -7.64 -0.62 21.30
C GLN A 225 -8.89 -1.07 20.53
N ALA A 226 -8.71 -1.87 19.46
CA ALA A 226 -9.84 -2.35 18.65
C ALA A 226 -10.76 -3.31 19.42
N VAL A 227 -10.21 -4.12 20.32
CA VAL A 227 -10.97 -4.99 21.23
C VAL A 227 -11.68 -4.16 22.31
N LYS A 228 -10.99 -3.17 22.89
CA LYS A 228 -11.58 -2.26 23.87
C LYS A 228 -12.76 -1.46 23.29
N ASP A 229 -12.66 -1.08 22.02
CA ASP A 229 -13.70 -0.35 21.29
C ASP A 229 -14.79 -1.29 20.73
N GLU A 230 -14.74 -2.59 21.01
CA GLU A 230 -15.69 -3.61 20.56
C GLU A 230 -15.80 -3.79 19.04
N TYR A 231 -14.79 -3.33 18.27
CA TYR A 231 -14.74 -3.55 16.81
C TYR A 231 -14.07 -4.85 16.42
N LEU A 232 -13.22 -5.39 17.29
CA LEU A 232 -12.60 -6.71 17.13
C LEU A 232 -12.77 -7.51 18.42
N VAL A 233 -12.68 -8.83 18.29
CA VAL A 233 -12.72 -9.75 19.42
C VAL A 233 -11.30 -10.10 19.86
N SER A 234 -11.12 -10.36 21.16
CA SER A 234 -9.87 -10.91 21.66
C SER A 234 -9.65 -12.30 21.09
N TYR A 235 -8.40 -12.63 20.79
CA TYR A 235 -8.03 -14.00 20.39
C TYR A 235 -7.48 -14.77 21.59
N MET A 236 -7.64 -16.08 21.54
CA MET A 236 -7.04 -17.00 22.47
C MET A 236 -6.00 -17.82 21.72
N THR A 237 -4.74 -17.72 22.15
CA THR A 237 -3.67 -18.53 21.57
C THR A 237 -3.70 -19.90 22.24
N VAL A 238 -3.82 -20.93 21.42
CA VAL A 238 -3.64 -22.31 21.86
C VAL A 238 -2.28 -22.77 21.33
N GLU A 239 -1.32 -22.90 22.23
CA GLU A 239 -0.03 -23.50 21.88
C GLU A 239 -0.17 -25.03 21.93
N THR A 240 0.00 -25.66 20.80
CA THR A 240 0.11 -27.12 20.71
C THR A 240 1.57 -27.47 20.57
N ALA A 241 2.15 -28.05 21.60
CA ALA A 241 3.50 -28.62 21.52
C ALA A 241 3.43 -29.87 20.62
N LEU A 242 3.93 -29.77 19.41
CA LEU A 242 4.18 -30.93 18.58
C LEU A 242 5.39 -31.66 19.18
N LYS A 243 5.19 -32.88 19.70
CA LYS A 243 6.29 -33.78 19.97
C LYS A 243 6.83 -34.28 18.63
N ILE A 244 7.87 -33.62 18.14
CA ILE A 244 8.70 -34.19 17.09
C ILE A 244 9.42 -35.36 17.73
N PRO A 245 9.32 -36.60 17.18
CA PRO A 245 10.11 -37.73 17.67
C PRO A 245 11.59 -37.35 17.70
N GLU A 246 12.31 -37.78 18.76
CA GLU A 246 13.75 -37.47 18.91
C GLU A 246 14.58 -37.98 17.72
N ASP A 247 14.05 -38.92 16.94
CA ASP A 247 14.68 -39.52 15.75
C ASP A 247 14.43 -38.72 14.45
N GLY A 248 13.73 -37.54 14.51
CA GLY A 248 13.33 -36.75 13.35
C GLY A 248 12.09 -37.31 12.63
N LEU A 249 11.65 -36.57 11.62
CA LEU A 249 10.59 -37.02 10.70
C LEU A 249 11.27 -37.60 9.46
N GLU A 250 11.13 -38.90 9.26
CA GLU A 250 11.48 -39.52 7.97
C GLU A 250 10.36 -39.27 6.96
N TYR A 251 10.67 -38.54 5.88
CA TYR A 251 9.72 -38.16 4.82
C TYR A 251 8.90 -39.39 4.31
N ASP A 252 9.54 -40.55 4.18
CA ASP A 252 8.89 -41.76 3.68
C ASP A 252 7.77 -42.30 4.59
N ASN A 253 7.79 -41.92 5.88
CA ASN A 253 6.81 -42.38 6.87
C ASN A 253 5.66 -41.36 7.10
N LEU A 254 5.65 -40.23 6.38
CA LEU A 254 4.56 -39.25 6.45
C LEU A 254 3.34 -39.72 5.67
N PRO A 255 2.11 -39.46 6.13
CA PRO A 255 0.89 -39.57 5.35
C PRO A 255 0.95 -38.69 4.09
N ASP A 256 0.23 -39.10 3.03
CA ASP A 256 0.30 -38.42 1.73
C ASP A 256 -0.11 -36.93 1.78
N ASP A 257 -1.05 -36.59 2.67
CA ASP A 257 -1.48 -35.19 2.92
C ASP A 257 -0.43 -34.36 3.66
N GLU A 258 0.39 -34.95 4.51
CA GLU A 258 1.50 -34.27 5.19
C GLU A 258 2.76 -34.17 4.29
N LYS A 259 2.95 -35.09 3.36
CA LYS A 259 4.02 -35.01 2.34
C LYS A 259 3.82 -33.83 1.41
N GLU A 260 2.60 -33.61 0.96
CA GLU A 260 2.26 -32.46 0.11
C GLU A 260 2.52 -31.12 0.83
N GLN A 261 2.21 -31.02 2.13
CA GLN A 261 2.53 -29.83 2.94
C GLN A 261 4.04 -29.66 3.19
N TYR A 262 4.77 -30.75 3.34
CA TYR A 262 6.21 -30.72 3.51
C TYR A 262 6.92 -30.26 2.23
N GLU A 263 6.50 -30.78 1.06
CA GLU A 263 7.01 -30.37 -0.24
C GLU A 263 6.75 -28.89 -0.52
N ASP A 264 5.54 -28.39 -0.24
CA ASP A 264 5.18 -26.97 -0.40
C ASP A 264 6.00 -26.04 0.52
N THR A 265 6.50 -26.55 1.65
CA THR A 265 7.23 -25.73 2.63
C THR A 265 8.74 -25.73 2.40
N PHE A 266 9.32 -26.79 1.83
CA PHE A 266 10.77 -27.02 1.75
C PHE A 266 11.33 -27.19 0.34
N THR A 267 10.55 -27.02 -0.73
CA THR A 267 11.03 -27.13 -2.12
C THR A 267 11.53 -25.82 -2.73
N ASP A 268 11.90 -24.83 -1.91
CA ASP A 268 12.64 -23.63 -2.36
C ASP A 268 14.08 -23.65 -1.81
N ASP A 269 14.92 -24.54 -2.38
CA ASP A 269 16.38 -24.42 -2.39
C ASP A 269 16.95 -24.72 -3.80
#